data_ef692d8a24a5488c041e1cc3d170bf5b
#
_entry.id   ef692d8a24a5488c041e1cc3d170bf5b
#
_cell.length_a   1.000
_cell.length_b   1.000
_cell.length_c   1.000
_cell.angle_alpha   90.00
_cell.angle_beta   90.00
_cell.angle_gamma   90.00
#
_symmetry.space_group_name_H-M   'P 1'
#
loop_
_entity.id
_entity.type
_entity.pdbx_description
1 polymer ?
#
loop_
_entity_poly.entity_id
_entity_poly.type
_entity_poly.pdbx_seq_one_letter_code
_entity_poly.pdbx_strand_id
1 'polypeptide(L)'
;QYFKEDWGFCLTHRQLESLADGDYEVCVDTTLAPGALTFGECVLPGATDDEVLISAHVCHPSLANDNLSGIAVATWLAKALAGIDRRYTYRFVFAPSTIGVITWLSQREAVTPRIRHGLVVSGVGDAGDYHYKRSRRGDATIDRIMAHVLDTSGDAHHLLPFMPYGYDERQYCSPGFDLPVGCFSRSTYGSYPQYHTSADNLDLVRPAYLERSLHLLLQGVSLIERDRRMLNLNPKCEPQLGRRGLYSLIGGHNEGQKLQLALLWVLNQSDGLHSLLEIARMSGLPFDLIHEASVALTHSQLLTDAVG
;
A
#
# COMPACT_ATOMS: atom_id res chain seq x y z
N GLN A 1 0.70 5.01 30.90
CA GLN A 1 1.44 6.26 31.25
C GLN A 1 2.90 6.05 30.86
N TYR A 2 3.39 6.78 29.85
CA TYR A 2 4.78 6.62 29.37
C TYR A 2 5.79 7.45 30.18
N PHE A 3 5.35 8.51 30.87
CA PHE A 3 6.23 9.51 31.45
C PHE A 3 5.98 9.74 32.95
N LYS A 4 5.13 8.94 33.56
CA LYS A 4 4.81 9.00 34.99
C LYS A 4 4.79 7.61 35.58
N GLU A 5 5.31 7.46 36.78
CA GLU A 5 5.01 6.31 37.62
C GLU A 5 3.55 6.40 38.04
N ASP A 6 2.73 5.55 37.47
CA ASP A 6 1.30 5.54 37.69
C ASP A 6 0.76 4.14 37.38
N TRP A 7 -0.41 3.81 37.83
CA TRP A 7 -1.07 2.56 37.54
C TRP A 7 -2.53 2.79 37.14
N GLY A 8 -3.11 1.81 36.49
CA GLY A 8 -4.50 1.84 36.10
C GLY A 8 -4.90 0.57 35.37
N PHE A 9 -6.19 0.31 35.32
CA PHE A 9 -6.76 -0.74 34.51
C PHE A 9 -8.06 -0.28 33.87
N CYS A 10 -8.46 -0.92 32.78
CA CYS A 10 -9.64 -0.56 32.02
C CYS A 10 -10.85 -1.38 32.50
N LEU A 11 -11.97 -0.71 32.68
CA LEU A 11 -13.28 -1.30 32.92
C LEU A 11 -14.27 -0.82 31.85
N THR A 12 -15.32 -1.60 31.61
CA THR A 12 -16.48 -1.07 30.89
C THR A 12 -17.19 -0.03 31.77
N HIS A 13 -17.84 0.95 31.16
CA HIS A 13 -18.59 1.96 31.90
C HIS A 13 -19.66 1.32 32.83
N ARG A 14 -20.35 0.28 32.35
CA ARG A 14 -21.32 -0.49 33.15
C ARG A 14 -20.70 -1.16 34.37
N GLN A 15 -19.48 -1.69 34.26
CA GLN A 15 -18.77 -2.24 35.40
C GLN A 15 -18.42 -1.15 36.41
N LEU A 16 -17.94 0.02 35.92
CA LEU A 16 -17.65 1.15 36.79
C LEU A 16 -18.89 1.62 37.55
N GLU A 17 -20.03 1.76 36.87
CA GLU A 17 -21.31 2.13 37.49
C GLU A 17 -21.84 1.09 38.49
N SER A 18 -21.46 -0.18 38.34
CA SER A 18 -21.85 -1.25 39.24
C SER A 18 -20.98 -1.42 40.47
N LEU A 19 -19.84 -0.70 40.55
CA LEU A 19 -18.99 -0.72 41.71
C LEU A 19 -19.69 0.02 42.87
N ALA A 20 -19.77 -0.63 44.02
CA ALA A 20 -20.30 -0.02 45.22
C ALA A 20 -19.29 0.99 45.81
N ASP A 21 -19.75 1.96 46.58
CA ASP A 21 -18.87 2.80 47.36
C ASP A 21 -18.13 1.96 48.41
N GLY A 22 -16.79 2.09 48.48
CA GLY A 22 -15.98 1.33 49.42
C GLY A 22 -14.51 1.28 49.06
N ASP A 23 -13.76 0.59 49.89
CA ASP A 23 -12.33 0.34 49.65
C ASP A 23 -12.16 -0.91 48.76
N TYR A 24 -11.27 -0.81 47.81
CA TYR A 24 -10.95 -1.89 46.86
C TYR A 24 -9.48 -2.28 46.95
N GLU A 25 -9.20 -3.57 47.00
CA GLU A 25 -7.86 -4.09 46.78
C GLU A 25 -7.68 -4.41 45.29
N VAL A 26 -6.66 -3.79 44.69
CA VAL A 26 -6.34 -3.98 43.27
C VAL A 26 -5.03 -4.72 43.14
N CYS A 27 -5.06 -5.89 42.46
CA CYS A 27 -3.87 -6.65 42.10
C CYS A 27 -3.65 -6.59 40.60
N VAL A 28 -2.53 -5.99 40.17
CA VAL A 28 -2.08 -5.98 38.78
C VAL A 28 -0.85 -6.89 38.72
N ASP A 29 -1.07 -8.14 38.28
CA ASP A 29 0.00 -9.14 38.16
C ASP A 29 0.87 -8.84 36.95
N THR A 30 1.91 -8.05 37.19
CA THR A 30 2.86 -7.59 36.16
C THR A 30 4.30 -7.75 36.65
N THR A 31 5.20 -7.88 35.70
CA THR A 31 6.64 -7.91 35.96
C THR A 31 7.29 -6.66 35.36
N LEU A 32 7.98 -5.87 36.19
CA LEU A 32 8.81 -4.76 35.76
C LEU A 32 10.25 -5.21 35.75
N ALA A 33 10.79 -5.51 34.59
CA ALA A 33 12.14 -6.00 34.38
C ALA A 33 12.70 -5.48 33.04
N PRO A 34 14.05 -5.46 32.87
CA PRO A 34 14.62 -5.21 31.56
C PRO A 34 14.04 -6.15 30.53
N GLY A 35 13.60 -5.60 29.41
CA GLY A 35 12.96 -6.32 28.32
C GLY A 35 13.54 -5.94 26.96
N ALA A 36 12.88 -6.38 25.90
CA ALA A 36 13.24 -6.07 24.53
C ALA A 36 12.02 -5.64 23.74
N LEU A 37 12.22 -4.68 22.82
CA LEU A 37 11.21 -4.36 21.81
C LEU A 37 11.37 -5.37 20.67
N THR A 38 10.29 -6.08 20.37
CA THR A 38 10.27 -7.09 19.30
C THR A 38 9.51 -6.57 18.11
N PHE A 39 10.04 -6.76 16.90
CA PHE A 39 9.34 -6.58 15.64
C PHE A 39 9.57 -7.79 14.73
N GLY A 40 8.63 -8.06 13.83
CA GLY A 40 8.73 -9.08 12.80
C GLY A 40 9.11 -8.47 11.46
N GLU A 41 9.96 -9.15 10.71
CA GLU A 41 10.37 -8.76 9.37
C GLU A 41 10.35 -9.98 8.44
N CYS A 42 9.74 -9.83 7.25
CA CYS A 42 9.76 -10.85 6.21
C CYS A 42 10.20 -10.17 4.90
N VAL A 43 11.20 -10.76 4.24
CA VAL A 43 11.72 -10.26 2.96
C VAL A 43 11.50 -11.31 1.88
N LEU A 44 10.82 -10.92 0.82
CA LEU A 44 10.62 -11.71 -0.39
C LEU A 44 11.49 -11.14 -1.50
N PRO A 45 12.64 -11.75 -1.82
CA PRO A 45 13.55 -11.25 -2.84
C PRO A 45 12.89 -11.17 -4.22
N GLY A 46 13.13 -10.10 -4.96
CA GLY A 46 12.74 -9.92 -6.35
C GLY A 46 13.95 -9.94 -7.27
N ALA A 47 13.73 -9.56 -8.53
CA ALA A 47 14.78 -9.47 -9.53
C ALA A 47 15.72 -8.27 -9.31
N THR A 48 15.31 -7.29 -8.51
CA THR A 48 16.09 -6.10 -8.17
C THR A 48 16.18 -5.90 -6.66
N ASP A 49 17.19 -5.13 -6.24
CA ASP A 49 17.38 -4.71 -4.85
C ASP A 49 16.44 -3.55 -4.45
N ASP A 50 15.76 -2.93 -5.40
CA ASP A 50 14.73 -1.92 -5.12
C ASP A 50 13.57 -2.56 -4.37
N GLU A 51 13.09 -1.88 -3.31
CA GLU A 51 12.15 -2.49 -2.36
C GLU A 51 10.78 -1.82 -2.36
N VAL A 52 9.77 -2.66 -2.13
CA VAL A 52 8.41 -2.24 -1.75
C VAL A 52 8.20 -2.59 -0.29
N LEU A 53 7.93 -1.58 0.54
CA LEU A 53 7.68 -1.74 1.96
C LEU A 53 6.18 -1.89 2.23
N ILE A 54 5.80 -2.94 2.96
CA ILE A 54 4.44 -3.12 3.51
C ILE A 54 4.57 -3.17 5.03
N SER A 55 3.94 -2.25 5.72
CA SER A 55 4.02 -2.15 7.18
C SER A 55 2.64 -2.26 7.82
N ALA A 56 2.53 -3.08 8.86
CA ALA A 56 1.33 -3.19 9.69
C ALA A 56 1.73 -3.18 11.16
N HIS A 57 1.09 -2.34 11.95
CA HIS A 57 1.45 -2.24 13.36
C HIS A 57 0.85 -3.36 14.21
N VAL A 58 1.61 -3.75 15.23
CA VAL A 58 1.25 -4.74 16.26
C VAL A 58 1.22 -4.02 17.59
N CYS A 59 0.08 -3.48 17.97
CA CYS A 59 -0.01 -2.54 19.09
C CYS A 59 -0.95 -3.03 20.20
N HIS A 60 -2.15 -3.42 19.84
CA HIS A 60 -3.21 -3.79 20.77
C HIS A 60 -3.51 -5.29 20.68
N PRO A 61 -3.32 -6.07 21.73
CA PRO A 61 -3.39 -7.54 21.66
C PRO A 61 -4.79 -8.09 21.37
N SER A 62 -5.85 -7.31 21.51
CA SER A 62 -7.22 -7.79 21.40
C SER A 62 -8.09 -7.01 20.42
N LEU A 63 -7.58 -5.96 19.78
CA LEU A 63 -8.35 -5.16 18.83
C LEU A 63 -8.30 -5.78 17.43
N ALA A 64 -9.48 -6.06 16.88
CA ALA A 64 -9.60 -6.81 15.63
C ALA A 64 -9.33 -5.94 14.39
N ASN A 65 -9.96 -4.76 14.32
CA ASN A 65 -9.74 -3.87 13.18
C ASN A 65 -8.46 -3.05 13.32
N ASP A 66 -8.13 -2.62 14.53
CA ASP A 66 -6.91 -1.84 14.84
C ASP A 66 -5.91 -2.65 15.70
N ASN A 67 -5.06 -3.55 15.13
CA ASN A 67 -4.82 -3.71 13.70
C ASN A 67 -4.60 -5.18 13.29
N LEU A 68 -5.29 -6.13 13.91
CA LEU A 68 -5.22 -7.53 13.46
C LEU A 68 -5.69 -7.67 12.00
N SER A 69 -6.63 -6.81 11.55
CA SER A 69 -7.07 -6.75 10.16
C SER A 69 -5.92 -6.45 9.19
N GLY A 70 -5.11 -5.43 9.49
CA GLY A 70 -3.95 -5.05 8.69
C GLY A 70 -2.87 -6.12 8.69
N ILE A 71 -2.60 -6.74 9.84
CA ILE A 71 -1.65 -7.87 9.97
C ILE A 71 -2.12 -9.05 9.10
N ALA A 72 -3.40 -9.41 9.17
CA ALA A 72 -3.96 -10.51 8.39
C ALA A 72 -3.84 -10.25 6.89
N VAL A 73 -4.26 -9.06 6.43
CA VAL A 73 -4.19 -8.68 5.01
C VAL A 73 -2.75 -8.63 4.51
N ALA A 74 -1.83 -8.02 5.27
CA ALA A 74 -0.40 -7.98 4.91
C ALA A 74 0.21 -9.38 4.85
N THR A 75 -0.17 -10.28 5.76
CA THR A 75 0.30 -11.68 5.77
C THR A 75 -0.22 -12.45 4.55
N TRP A 76 -1.50 -12.30 4.20
CA TRP A 76 -2.04 -12.92 3.00
C TRP A 76 -1.46 -12.34 1.71
N LEU A 77 -1.17 -11.04 1.69
CA LEU A 77 -0.45 -10.42 0.59
C LEU A 77 0.95 -11.03 0.44
N ALA A 78 1.71 -11.16 1.53
CA ALA A 78 3.02 -11.82 1.50
C ALA A 78 2.93 -13.26 0.98
N LYS A 79 1.93 -14.02 1.44
CA LYS A 79 1.70 -15.39 0.98
C LYS A 79 1.37 -15.45 -0.51
N ALA A 80 0.53 -14.56 -1.02
CA ALA A 80 0.19 -14.49 -2.44
C ALA A 80 1.42 -14.15 -3.29
N LEU A 81 2.27 -13.26 -2.81
CA LEU A 81 3.48 -12.85 -3.52
C LEU A 81 4.60 -13.90 -3.47
N ALA A 82 4.66 -14.73 -2.43
CA ALA A 82 5.75 -15.70 -2.26
C ALA A 82 5.88 -16.70 -3.42
N GLY A 83 4.78 -17.01 -4.12
CA GLY A 83 4.71 -17.99 -5.19
C GLY A 83 4.86 -17.46 -6.62
N ILE A 84 5.14 -16.17 -6.82
CA ILE A 84 5.22 -15.54 -8.14
C ILE A 84 6.56 -14.82 -8.34
N ASP A 85 6.98 -14.70 -9.61
CA ASP A 85 8.12 -13.87 -9.97
C ASP A 85 7.80 -12.39 -9.73
N ARG A 86 8.78 -11.66 -9.21
CA ARG A 86 8.65 -10.25 -8.83
C ARG A 86 9.84 -9.45 -9.33
N ARG A 87 9.58 -8.24 -9.79
CA ARG A 87 10.61 -7.26 -10.12
C ARG A 87 11.25 -6.70 -8.85
N TYR A 88 10.42 -6.20 -7.93
CA TYR A 88 10.86 -5.62 -6.68
C TYR A 88 11.03 -6.66 -5.58
N THR A 89 11.94 -6.39 -4.66
CA THR A 89 11.99 -7.07 -3.38
C THR A 89 10.88 -6.51 -2.47
N TYR A 90 10.08 -7.37 -1.86
CA TYR A 90 9.01 -6.96 -0.93
C TYR A 90 9.45 -7.17 0.50
N ARG A 91 9.39 -6.11 1.28
CA ARG A 91 9.69 -6.14 2.72
C ARG A 91 8.43 -5.89 3.52
N PHE A 92 8.06 -6.85 4.36
CA PHE A 92 6.96 -6.75 5.31
C PHE A 92 7.52 -6.47 6.69
N VAL A 93 6.98 -5.46 7.37
CA VAL A 93 7.39 -5.06 8.72
C VAL A 93 6.16 -5.07 9.63
N PHE A 94 6.28 -5.80 10.74
CA PHE A 94 5.26 -5.89 11.78
C PHE A 94 5.88 -5.39 13.08
N ALA A 95 5.53 -4.19 13.53
CA ALA A 95 6.18 -3.52 14.64
C ALA A 95 5.20 -2.79 15.55
N PRO A 96 5.50 -2.62 16.83
CA PRO A 96 4.69 -1.76 17.71
C PRO A 96 4.65 -0.32 17.19
N SER A 97 3.45 0.23 17.04
CA SER A 97 3.28 1.61 16.58
C SER A 97 3.58 2.59 17.72
N THR A 98 4.34 3.63 17.56
CA THR A 98 5.21 4.02 16.44
C THR A 98 6.67 3.74 16.78
N ILE A 99 6.93 3.36 18.03
CA ILE A 99 8.28 3.15 18.58
C ILE A 99 8.99 1.99 17.90
N GLY A 100 8.26 0.95 17.51
CA GLY A 100 8.83 -0.19 16.78
C GLY A 100 9.34 0.20 15.39
N VAL A 101 8.60 1.04 14.68
CA VAL A 101 9.05 1.55 13.37
C VAL A 101 10.23 2.49 13.53
N ILE A 102 10.27 3.35 14.55
CA ILE A 102 11.44 4.19 14.84
C ILE A 102 12.67 3.31 15.09
N THR A 103 12.50 2.24 15.88
CA THR A 103 13.57 1.29 16.17
C THR A 103 14.00 0.56 14.89
N TRP A 104 13.04 0.10 14.07
CA TRP A 104 13.34 -0.54 12.79
C TRP A 104 14.14 0.39 11.88
N LEU A 105 13.72 1.64 11.70
CA LEU A 105 14.42 2.64 10.90
C LEU A 105 15.85 2.86 11.39
N SER A 106 16.07 2.97 12.71
CA SER A 106 17.39 3.18 13.27
C SER A 106 18.35 1.98 13.04
N GLN A 107 17.81 0.77 12.96
CA GLN A 107 18.60 -0.45 12.72
C GLN A 107 18.74 -0.80 11.23
N ARG A 108 17.91 -0.23 10.38
CA ARG A 108 17.82 -0.55 8.94
C ARG A 108 18.03 0.68 8.05
N GLU A 109 18.65 1.73 8.55
CA GLU A 109 18.89 2.96 7.79
C GLU A 109 19.58 2.68 6.44
N ALA A 110 20.52 1.74 6.38
CA ALA A 110 21.20 1.35 5.14
C ALA A 110 20.27 0.72 4.08
N VAL A 111 19.09 0.24 4.47
CA VAL A 111 18.09 -0.34 3.55
C VAL A 111 17.17 0.75 2.98
N THR A 112 16.95 1.83 3.72
CA THR A 112 15.94 2.85 3.37
C THR A 112 16.13 3.46 1.97
N PRO A 113 17.35 3.66 1.43
CA PRO A 113 17.51 4.17 0.06
C PRO A 113 16.99 3.23 -1.04
N ARG A 114 16.78 1.94 -0.73
CA ARG A 114 16.22 0.97 -1.68
C ARG A 114 14.70 1.02 -1.75
N ILE A 115 14.03 1.62 -0.76
CA ILE A 115 12.57 1.66 -0.68
C ILE A 115 12.04 2.68 -1.70
N ARG A 116 11.46 2.15 -2.79
CA ARG A 116 10.87 2.94 -3.89
C ARG A 116 9.39 3.18 -3.71
N HIS A 117 8.71 2.29 -2.98
CA HIS A 117 7.28 2.36 -2.70
C HIS A 117 7.02 1.84 -1.30
N GLY A 118 6.00 2.34 -0.63
CA GLY A 118 5.60 1.79 0.65
C GLY A 118 4.15 2.07 1.00
N LEU A 119 3.58 1.14 1.77
CA LEU A 119 2.23 1.21 2.29
C LEU A 119 2.19 0.80 3.76
N VAL A 120 1.59 1.63 4.58
CA VAL A 120 1.07 1.24 5.89
C VAL A 120 -0.34 0.71 5.69
N VAL A 121 -0.64 -0.46 6.24
CA VAL A 121 -1.95 -1.11 6.15
C VAL A 121 -2.57 -1.16 7.53
N SER A 122 -3.67 -0.45 7.73
CA SER A 122 -4.31 -0.33 9.05
C SER A 122 -5.83 -0.19 8.94
N GLY A 123 -6.58 -0.87 9.82
CA GLY A 123 -8.03 -0.71 9.90
C GLY A 123 -8.74 -1.08 8.59
N VAL A 124 -8.47 -2.27 8.04
CA VAL A 124 -8.93 -2.68 6.70
C VAL A 124 -10.02 -3.74 6.70
N GLY A 125 -10.62 -4.02 7.87
CA GLY A 125 -11.56 -5.14 8.05
C GLY A 125 -13.02 -4.77 8.29
N ASP A 126 -13.36 -3.48 8.38
CA ASP A 126 -14.72 -2.98 8.63
C ASP A 126 -15.46 -2.55 7.35
N ALA A 127 -16.70 -2.06 7.52
CA ALA A 127 -17.57 -1.63 6.43
C ALA A 127 -17.36 -0.18 5.97
N GLY A 128 -16.40 0.55 6.55
CA GLY A 128 -16.14 1.96 6.21
C GLY A 128 -15.66 2.14 4.77
N ASP A 129 -15.71 3.36 4.28
CA ASP A 129 -15.13 3.74 3.00
C ASP A 129 -13.62 3.54 3.00
N TYR A 130 -13.02 3.37 1.83
CA TYR A 130 -11.57 3.33 1.73
C TYR A 130 -10.95 4.71 1.88
N HIS A 131 -9.83 4.78 2.58
CA HIS A 131 -9.04 5.97 2.73
C HIS A 131 -7.60 5.67 2.30
N TYR A 132 -7.08 6.53 1.46
CA TYR A 132 -5.65 6.53 1.17
C TYR A 132 -5.05 7.88 1.55
N LYS A 133 -4.24 7.88 2.60
CA LYS A 133 -3.44 9.06 2.96
C LYS A 133 -2.12 9.01 2.21
N ARG A 134 -1.88 10.03 1.40
CA ARG A 134 -0.69 10.16 0.56
C ARG A 134 0.59 10.23 1.40
N SER A 135 1.70 9.85 0.78
CA SER A 135 3.03 10.10 1.33
C SER A 135 3.27 11.61 1.52
N ARG A 136 4.30 11.98 2.28
CA ARG A 136 4.70 13.38 2.44
C ARG A 136 5.00 14.06 1.11
N ARG A 137 5.47 13.32 0.11
CA ARG A 137 5.72 13.83 -1.25
C ARG A 137 4.45 14.20 -2.00
N GLY A 138 3.32 13.61 -1.64
CA GLY A 138 1.98 13.91 -2.16
C GLY A 138 1.67 13.40 -3.57
N ASP A 139 2.71 13.14 -4.37
CA ASP A 139 2.63 12.70 -5.76
C ASP A 139 3.64 11.59 -6.12
N ALA A 140 4.20 10.90 -5.12
CA ALA A 140 5.05 9.75 -5.35
C ALA A 140 4.33 8.70 -6.22
N THR A 141 5.08 7.85 -6.91
CA THR A 141 4.48 6.82 -7.78
C THR A 141 3.45 5.96 -7.02
N ILE A 142 3.72 5.61 -5.76
CA ILE A 142 2.75 4.86 -4.94
C ILE A 142 1.46 5.67 -4.69
N ASP A 143 1.55 6.99 -4.54
CA ASP A 143 0.38 7.85 -4.36
C ASP A 143 -0.50 7.87 -5.61
N ARG A 144 0.12 7.89 -6.79
CA ARG A 144 -0.59 7.84 -8.08
C ARG A 144 -1.20 6.47 -8.35
N ILE A 145 -0.48 5.40 -8.00
CA ILE A 145 -0.95 4.01 -8.15
C ILE A 145 -2.17 3.78 -7.26
N MET A 146 -2.10 4.10 -5.97
CA MET A 146 -3.21 3.85 -5.06
C MET A 146 -4.42 4.73 -5.35
N ALA A 147 -4.20 5.97 -5.79
CA ALA A 147 -5.29 6.81 -6.29
C ALA A 147 -5.97 6.17 -7.50
N HIS A 148 -5.21 5.69 -8.49
CA HIS A 148 -5.78 5.02 -9.66
C HIS A 148 -6.55 3.74 -9.29
N VAL A 149 -5.99 2.91 -8.39
CA VAL A 149 -6.67 1.69 -7.90
C VAL A 149 -8.03 2.04 -7.29
N LEU A 150 -8.06 3.03 -6.42
CA LEU A 150 -9.30 3.44 -5.76
C LEU A 150 -10.29 4.09 -6.72
N ASP A 151 -9.84 5.03 -7.56
CA ASP A 151 -10.67 5.70 -8.57
C ASP A 151 -11.34 4.71 -9.55
N THR A 152 -10.68 3.58 -9.83
CA THR A 152 -11.17 2.56 -10.76
C THR A 152 -11.87 1.38 -10.09
N SER A 153 -11.85 1.31 -8.75
CA SER A 153 -12.39 0.17 -8.00
C SER A 153 -13.91 0.06 -7.99
N GLY A 154 -14.58 1.19 -8.14
CA GLY A 154 -16.03 1.31 -7.91
C GLY A 154 -16.43 1.40 -6.43
N ASP A 155 -15.48 1.32 -5.50
CA ASP A 155 -15.74 1.47 -4.06
C ASP A 155 -15.76 2.95 -3.64
N ALA A 156 -16.56 3.27 -2.60
CA ALA A 156 -16.49 4.58 -1.96
C ALA A 156 -15.11 4.79 -1.33
N HIS A 157 -14.49 5.93 -1.63
CA HIS A 157 -13.13 6.19 -1.16
C HIS A 157 -12.80 7.68 -1.02
N HIS A 158 -11.76 7.95 -0.25
CA HIS A 158 -11.24 9.29 0.02
C HIS A 158 -9.72 9.32 -0.14
N LEU A 159 -9.23 10.24 -0.96
CA LEU A 159 -7.80 10.53 -1.09
C LEU A 159 -7.44 11.70 -0.17
N LEU A 160 -6.67 11.42 0.86
CA LEU A 160 -6.29 12.39 1.88
C LEU A 160 -4.87 12.92 1.63
N PRO A 161 -4.64 14.23 1.81
CA PRO A 161 -3.28 14.76 1.80
C PRO A 161 -2.47 14.22 2.98
N PHE A 162 -1.15 14.30 2.88
CA PHE A 162 -0.28 13.99 4.01
C PHE A 162 -0.56 14.90 5.20
N MET A 163 -0.63 14.29 6.38
CA MET A 163 -0.68 14.98 7.65
C MET A 163 0.30 14.28 8.62
N PRO A 164 1.12 15.02 9.38
CA PRO A 164 2.14 14.44 10.27
C PRO A 164 1.53 13.87 11.57
N TYR A 165 0.33 13.33 11.47
CA TYR A 165 -0.39 12.60 12.52
C TYR A 165 -1.08 11.39 11.89
N GLY A 166 -1.15 10.28 12.58
CA GLY A 166 -1.77 9.03 12.11
C GLY A 166 -0.98 7.81 12.56
N TYR A 167 -0.82 6.84 11.67
CA TYR A 167 -0.10 5.60 11.93
C TYR A 167 1.41 5.75 11.66
N ASP A 168 2.05 4.67 11.25
CA ASP A 168 3.52 4.59 11.11
C ASP A 168 4.07 5.33 9.88
N GLU A 169 3.24 5.63 8.88
CA GLU A 169 3.67 6.36 7.67
C GLU A 169 4.34 7.70 7.99
N ARG A 170 3.93 8.36 9.09
CA ARG A 170 4.54 9.62 9.51
C ARG A 170 6.00 9.48 9.93
N GLN A 171 6.41 8.28 10.39
CA GLN A 171 7.81 8.02 10.76
C GLN A 171 8.64 7.74 9.51
N TYR A 172 8.14 6.91 8.61
CA TYR A 172 8.76 6.67 7.30
C TYR A 172 8.89 7.95 6.47
N CYS A 173 7.92 8.84 6.56
CA CYS A 173 7.89 10.13 5.88
C CYS A 173 8.60 11.26 6.64
N SER A 174 9.29 10.99 7.75
CA SER A 174 10.03 12.02 8.48
C SER A 174 11.11 12.67 7.60
N PRO A 175 11.45 13.96 7.80
CA PRO A 175 12.30 14.70 6.86
C PRO A 175 13.66 14.06 6.56
N GLY A 176 14.24 13.33 7.52
CA GLY A 176 15.54 12.66 7.34
C GLY A 176 15.47 11.40 6.49
N PHE A 177 14.31 10.74 6.41
CA PHE A 177 14.09 9.54 5.60
C PHE A 177 13.32 9.87 4.31
N ASP A 178 12.26 10.66 4.42
CA ASP A 178 11.37 11.07 3.31
C ASP A 178 10.99 9.92 2.37
N LEU A 179 10.66 8.74 2.94
CA LEU A 179 10.29 7.58 2.16
C LEU A 179 8.91 7.77 1.51
N PRO A 180 8.71 7.26 0.29
CA PRO A 180 7.41 7.34 -0.40
C PRO A 180 6.43 6.30 0.18
N VAL A 181 5.94 6.54 1.40
CA VAL A 181 5.07 5.62 2.14
C VAL A 181 3.73 6.30 2.40
N GLY A 182 2.66 5.75 1.81
CA GLY A 182 1.29 6.16 2.10
C GLY A 182 0.62 5.22 3.11
N CYS A 183 -0.60 5.57 3.54
CA CYS A 183 -1.38 4.73 4.43
C CYS A 183 -2.71 4.34 3.77
N PHE A 184 -2.97 3.04 3.71
CA PHE A 184 -4.20 2.45 3.20
C PHE A 184 -5.05 1.91 4.35
N SER A 185 -6.27 2.38 4.45
CA SER A 185 -7.23 1.97 5.48
C SER A 185 -8.67 1.98 4.93
N ARG A 186 -9.59 1.39 5.69
CA ARG A 186 -11.02 1.67 5.54
C ARG A 186 -11.39 2.79 6.52
N SER A 187 -11.88 2.51 7.68
CA SER A 187 -12.10 3.56 8.67
C SER A 187 -10.79 4.14 9.19
N THR A 188 -10.68 5.45 9.23
CA THR A 188 -9.51 6.13 9.78
C THR A 188 -9.53 6.11 11.31
N TYR A 189 -8.36 6.29 11.93
CA TYR A 189 -8.25 6.39 13.40
C TYR A 189 -9.24 7.41 13.99
N GLY A 190 -9.92 7.00 15.05
CA GLY A 190 -10.88 7.86 15.76
C GLY A 190 -12.16 8.20 15.00
N SER A 191 -12.38 7.69 13.78
CA SER A 191 -13.56 8.00 12.97
C SER A 191 -14.73 7.05 13.19
N TYR A 192 -14.54 5.96 13.90
CA TYR A 192 -15.59 4.98 14.19
C TYR A 192 -15.71 4.72 15.69
N PRO A 193 -16.92 4.49 16.20
CA PRO A 193 -17.17 4.44 17.66
C PRO A 193 -16.52 3.26 18.37
N GLN A 194 -16.15 2.21 17.64
CA GLN A 194 -15.46 1.03 18.20
C GLN A 194 -13.96 1.25 18.40
N TYR A 195 -13.40 2.32 17.83
CA TYR A 195 -11.97 2.60 17.90
C TYR A 195 -11.46 2.64 19.34
N HIS A 196 -10.40 1.86 19.62
CA HIS A 196 -9.79 1.74 20.96
C HIS A 196 -10.76 1.33 22.07
N THR A 197 -11.77 0.52 21.73
CA THR A 197 -12.72 -0.05 22.69
C THR A 197 -12.81 -1.57 22.53
N SER A 198 -13.41 -2.26 23.52
CA SER A 198 -13.69 -3.70 23.43
C SER A 198 -14.73 -4.08 22.36
N ALA A 199 -15.38 -3.10 21.74
CA ALA A 199 -16.27 -3.29 20.60
C ALA A 199 -15.51 -3.43 19.26
N ASP A 200 -14.20 -3.17 19.25
CA ASP A 200 -13.34 -3.53 18.13
C ASP A 200 -13.00 -5.03 18.19
N ASN A 201 -13.92 -5.84 17.74
CA ASN A 201 -13.90 -7.29 17.82
C ASN A 201 -14.31 -7.93 16.46
N LEU A 202 -14.51 -9.25 16.43
CA LEU A 202 -14.88 -9.99 15.22
C LEU A 202 -16.32 -9.73 14.75
N ASP A 203 -17.14 -8.99 15.48
CA ASP A 203 -18.45 -8.52 14.99
C ASP A 203 -18.27 -7.32 14.05
N LEU A 204 -17.22 -6.52 14.23
CA LEU A 204 -16.85 -5.40 13.35
C LEU A 204 -16.13 -5.89 12.09
N VAL A 205 -15.15 -6.78 12.25
CA VAL A 205 -14.31 -7.28 11.14
C VAL A 205 -15.02 -8.42 10.40
N ARG A 206 -15.11 -8.32 9.08
CA ARG A 206 -15.78 -9.33 8.24
C ARG A 206 -14.83 -9.85 7.15
N PRO A 207 -14.90 -11.16 6.82
CA PRO A 207 -14.06 -11.76 5.77
C PRO A 207 -14.16 -11.04 4.42
N ALA A 208 -15.38 -10.64 4.01
CA ALA A 208 -15.60 -9.94 2.74
C ALA A 208 -14.86 -8.59 2.64
N TYR A 209 -14.73 -7.87 3.77
CA TYR A 209 -13.99 -6.60 3.79
C TYR A 209 -12.48 -6.82 3.74
N LEU A 210 -11.97 -7.84 4.44
CA LEU A 210 -10.57 -8.25 4.38
C LEU A 210 -10.20 -8.70 2.97
N GLU A 211 -11.03 -9.53 2.34
CA GLU A 211 -10.85 -10.01 0.97
C GLU A 211 -10.81 -8.84 -0.02
N ARG A 212 -11.76 -7.90 0.08
CA ARG A 212 -11.79 -6.74 -0.80
C ARG A 212 -10.58 -5.85 -0.63
N SER A 213 -10.13 -5.63 0.61
CA SER A 213 -8.93 -4.86 0.90
C SER A 213 -7.68 -5.53 0.34
N LEU A 214 -7.55 -6.85 0.50
CA LEU A 214 -6.48 -7.63 -0.11
C LEU A 214 -6.48 -7.52 -1.63
N HIS A 215 -7.67 -7.60 -2.26
CA HIS A 215 -7.81 -7.47 -3.71
C HIS A 215 -7.31 -6.11 -4.23
N LEU A 216 -7.65 -5.01 -3.57
CA LEU A 216 -7.17 -3.68 -3.94
C LEU A 216 -5.65 -3.54 -3.77
N LEU A 217 -5.08 -4.13 -2.71
CA LEU A 217 -3.63 -4.15 -2.53
C LEU A 217 -2.93 -4.98 -3.61
N LEU A 218 -3.50 -6.13 -4.01
CA LEU A 218 -2.98 -6.93 -5.12
C LEU A 218 -3.04 -6.18 -6.46
N GLN A 219 -4.10 -5.40 -6.71
CA GLN A 219 -4.16 -4.50 -7.86
C GLN A 219 -3.06 -3.44 -7.80
N GLY A 220 -2.84 -2.82 -6.63
CA GLY A 220 -1.73 -1.88 -6.42
C GLY A 220 -0.37 -2.50 -6.70
N VAL A 221 -0.12 -3.69 -6.17
CA VAL A 221 1.10 -4.47 -6.44
C VAL A 221 1.25 -4.77 -7.94
N SER A 222 0.18 -5.20 -8.60
CA SER A 222 0.20 -5.47 -10.04
C SER A 222 0.59 -4.24 -10.86
N LEU A 223 0.15 -3.05 -10.46
CA LEU A 223 0.56 -1.79 -11.08
C LEU A 223 2.03 -1.46 -10.77
N ILE A 224 2.47 -1.60 -9.51
CA ILE A 224 3.88 -1.40 -9.12
C ILE A 224 4.82 -2.25 -9.98
N GLU A 225 4.49 -3.53 -10.17
CA GLU A 225 5.32 -4.47 -10.94
C GLU A 225 5.38 -4.13 -12.44
N ARG A 226 4.31 -3.57 -13.00
CA ARG A 226 4.15 -3.36 -14.45
C ARG A 226 4.31 -1.91 -14.89
N ASP A 227 4.18 -0.94 -14.00
CA ASP A 227 4.36 0.47 -14.36
C ASP A 227 5.83 0.76 -14.62
N ARG A 228 6.14 1.21 -15.83
CA ARG A 228 7.50 1.50 -16.30
C ARG A 228 7.50 2.76 -17.12
N ARG A 229 8.66 3.40 -17.18
CA ARG A 229 8.96 4.44 -18.15
C ARG A 229 9.62 3.79 -19.36
N MET A 230 9.09 4.06 -20.53
CA MET A 230 9.57 3.50 -21.79
C MET A 230 10.23 4.57 -22.63
N LEU A 231 11.19 4.17 -23.45
CA LEU A 231 11.86 5.03 -24.43
C LEU A 231 11.55 4.54 -25.85
N ASN A 232 11.02 5.42 -26.67
CA ASN A 232 10.75 5.15 -28.08
C ASN A 232 12.06 5.16 -28.86
N LEU A 233 12.39 4.02 -29.51
CA LEU A 233 13.60 3.83 -30.30
C LEU A 233 13.52 4.49 -31.69
N ASN A 234 12.32 4.88 -32.13
CA ASN A 234 12.09 5.59 -33.37
C ASN A 234 11.21 6.84 -33.15
N PRO A 235 11.74 7.86 -32.42
CA PRO A 235 10.93 8.96 -31.89
C PRO A 235 10.54 10.02 -32.95
N LYS A 236 11.03 9.89 -34.18
CA LYS A 236 10.74 10.85 -35.27
C LYS A 236 9.64 10.30 -36.16
N CYS A 237 8.45 10.88 -36.02
CA CYS A 237 7.25 10.45 -36.78
C CYS A 237 6.77 9.04 -36.37
N GLU A 238 5.70 8.59 -37.02
CA GLU A 238 5.09 7.29 -36.72
C GLU A 238 5.78 6.20 -37.57
N PRO A 239 6.27 5.11 -36.95
CA PRO A 239 6.78 3.96 -37.68
C PRO A 239 5.65 3.19 -38.38
N GLN A 240 5.97 2.48 -39.49
CA GLN A 240 4.98 1.64 -40.16
C GLN A 240 4.60 0.41 -39.30
N LEU A 241 3.54 0.49 -38.53
CA LEU A 241 3.07 -0.56 -37.64
C LEU A 241 2.57 -1.80 -38.41
N GLY A 242 1.95 -1.62 -39.59
CA GLY A 242 1.46 -2.71 -40.42
C GLY A 242 2.53 -3.66 -40.88
N ARG A 243 3.72 -3.17 -41.29
CA ARG A 243 4.86 -4.01 -41.67
C ARG A 243 5.43 -4.83 -40.52
N ARG A 244 5.15 -4.45 -39.30
CA ARG A 244 5.60 -5.13 -38.08
C ARG A 244 4.55 -6.09 -37.52
N GLY A 245 3.44 -6.30 -38.23
CA GLY A 245 2.36 -7.21 -37.84
C GLY A 245 1.48 -6.66 -36.70
N LEU A 246 1.68 -5.40 -36.26
CA LEU A 246 0.96 -4.84 -35.12
C LEU A 246 -0.52 -4.56 -35.40
N TYR A 247 -0.91 -4.46 -36.69
CA TYR A 247 -2.32 -4.36 -37.07
C TYR A 247 -3.02 -5.71 -37.18
N SER A 248 -2.29 -6.83 -37.31
CA SER A 248 -2.88 -8.17 -37.35
C SER A 248 -3.33 -8.69 -36.00
N LEU A 249 -2.91 -8.06 -34.92
CA LEU A 249 -3.40 -8.32 -33.55
C LEU A 249 -4.83 -7.80 -33.34
N ILE A 250 -5.42 -7.13 -34.32
CA ILE A 250 -6.71 -6.45 -34.24
C ILE A 250 -7.84 -7.42 -34.62
N GLY A 251 -8.31 -8.19 -33.65
CA GLY A 251 -9.52 -9.01 -33.75
C GLY A 251 -10.74 -8.25 -33.22
N GLY A 252 -11.74 -7.96 -34.12
CA GLY A 252 -12.98 -7.29 -33.76
C GLY A 252 -12.95 -5.75 -33.87
N HIS A 253 -14.06 -5.14 -34.37
CA HIS A 253 -14.03 -3.72 -34.74
C HIS A 253 -13.77 -2.75 -33.59
N ASN A 254 -14.30 -2.98 -32.38
CA ASN A 254 -14.19 -2.02 -31.28
C ASN A 254 -12.93 -2.22 -30.41
N GLU A 255 -12.56 -3.45 -30.11
CA GLU A 255 -11.36 -3.73 -29.29
C GLU A 255 -10.09 -3.46 -30.06
N GLY A 256 -10.08 -3.81 -31.36
CA GLY A 256 -8.97 -3.52 -32.23
C GLY A 256 -8.65 -2.03 -32.38
N GLN A 257 -9.68 -1.19 -32.47
CA GLN A 257 -9.49 0.27 -32.52
C GLN A 257 -8.89 0.82 -31.23
N LYS A 258 -9.29 0.30 -30.08
CA LYS A 258 -8.73 0.70 -28.78
C LYS A 258 -7.28 0.30 -28.64
N LEU A 259 -6.91 -0.93 -29.05
CA LEU A 259 -5.52 -1.37 -29.03
C LEU A 259 -4.65 -0.54 -29.99
N GLN A 260 -5.16 -0.24 -31.19
CA GLN A 260 -4.45 0.66 -32.11
C GLN A 260 -4.22 2.03 -31.49
N LEU A 261 -5.21 2.61 -30.85
CA LEU A 261 -5.07 3.88 -30.17
C LEU A 261 -4.07 3.79 -29.01
N ALA A 262 -4.07 2.69 -28.25
CA ALA A 262 -3.10 2.45 -27.19
C ALA A 262 -1.66 2.38 -27.72
N LEU A 263 -1.43 1.68 -28.86
CA LEU A 263 -0.11 1.65 -29.52
C LEU A 263 0.38 3.05 -29.86
N LEU A 264 -0.49 3.91 -30.41
CA LEU A 264 -0.14 5.28 -30.78
C LEU A 264 0.16 6.14 -29.54
N TRP A 265 -0.66 6.02 -28.48
CA TRP A 265 -0.42 6.72 -27.22
C TRP A 265 0.92 6.33 -26.59
N VAL A 266 1.21 5.03 -26.53
CA VAL A 266 2.46 4.52 -25.96
C VAL A 266 3.66 4.98 -26.78
N LEU A 267 3.61 4.88 -28.13
CA LEU A 267 4.69 5.39 -28.99
C LEU A 267 4.92 6.90 -28.83
N ASN A 268 3.85 7.67 -28.71
CA ASN A 268 3.94 9.13 -28.64
C ASN A 268 4.49 9.63 -27.29
N GLN A 269 4.12 8.96 -26.19
CA GLN A 269 4.45 9.41 -24.84
C GLN A 269 5.64 8.65 -24.20
N SER A 270 6.23 7.68 -24.92
CA SER A 270 7.42 6.96 -24.45
C SER A 270 8.69 7.77 -24.69
N ASP A 271 8.83 8.84 -23.96
CA ASP A 271 9.95 9.80 -24.00
C ASP A 271 10.99 9.58 -22.87
N GLY A 272 10.78 8.53 -22.04
CA GLY A 272 11.58 8.25 -20.86
C GLY A 272 11.13 9.02 -19.60
N LEU A 273 10.15 9.95 -19.71
CA LEU A 273 9.66 10.77 -18.59
C LEU A 273 8.31 10.29 -18.08
N HIS A 274 7.43 9.86 -18.99
CA HIS A 274 6.08 9.39 -18.66
C HIS A 274 6.07 7.89 -18.37
N SER A 275 5.38 7.48 -17.30
CA SER A 275 5.14 6.07 -17.02
C SER A 275 3.90 5.56 -17.77
N LEU A 276 3.77 4.23 -17.89
CA LEU A 276 2.61 3.61 -18.53
C LEU A 276 1.30 3.99 -17.81
N LEU A 277 1.33 4.14 -16.48
CA LEU A 277 0.17 4.59 -15.71
C LEU A 277 -0.19 6.05 -16.04
N GLU A 278 0.80 6.92 -16.20
CA GLU A 278 0.57 8.31 -16.63
C GLU A 278 -0.03 8.34 -18.05
N ILE A 279 0.47 7.49 -18.96
CA ILE A 279 -0.08 7.35 -20.30
C ILE A 279 -1.54 6.84 -20.26
N ALA A 280 -1.84 5.85 -19.41
CA ALA A 280 -3.21 5.37 -19.22
C ALA A 280 -4.16 6.48 -18.74
N ARG A 281 -3.71 7.29 -17.79
CA ARG A 281 -4.50 8.43 -17.28
C ARG A 281 -4.70 9.53 -18.33
N MET A 282 -3.69 9.87 -19.11
CA MET A 282 -3.78 10.87 -20.19
C MET A 282 -4.70 10.41 -21.32
N SER A 283 -4.60 9.14 -21.70
CA SER A 283 -5.38 8.58 -22.79
C SER A 283 -6.84 8.24 -22.43
N GLY A 284 -7.13 8.08 -21.14
CA GLY A 284 -8.40 7.52 -20.66
C GLY A 284 -8.58 6.04 -20.98
N LEU A 285 -7.52 5.35 -21.44
CA LEU A 285 -7.54 3.92 -21.74
C LEU A 285 -7.18 3.09 -20.49
N PRO A 286 -7.71 1.87 -20.35
CA PRO A 286 -7.34 0.98 -19.26
C PRO A 286 -5.82 0.73 -19.23
N PHE A 287 -5.24 0.69 -18.03
CA PHE A 287 -3.81 0.43 -17.85
C PHE A 287 -3.38 -0.89 -18.50
N ASP A 288 -4.18 -1.95 -18.38
CA ASP A 288 -3.88 -3.25 -18.98
C ASP A 288 -3.70 -3.16 -20.51
N LEU A 289 -4.51 -2.35 -21.16
CA LEU A 289 -4.41 -2.13 -22.62
C LEU A 289 -3.15 -1.34 -22.99
N ILE A 290 -2.80 -0.33 -22.21
CA ILE A 290 -1.55 0.44 -22.38
C ILE A 290 -0.33 -0.46 -22.16
N HIS A 291 -0.38 -1.30 -21.12
CA HIS A 291 0.70 -2.27 -20.86
C HIS A 291 0.80 -3.31 -21.98
N GLU A 292 -0.31 -3.87 -22.47
CA GLU A 292 -0.32 -4.78 -23.62
C GLU A 292 0.31 -4.13 -24.87
N ALA A 293 -0.07 -2.90 -25.16
CA ALA A 293 0.52 -2.13 -26.26
C ALA A 293 2.04 -1.94 -26.06
N SER A 294 2.50 -1.64 -24.84
CA SER A 294 3.93 -1.49 -24.55
C SER A 294 4.71 -2.79 -24.77
N VAL A 295 4.16 -3.93 -24.36
CA VAL A 295 4.75 -5.26 -24.58
C VAL A 295 4.85 -5.57 -26.08
N ALA A 296 3.79 -5.33 -26.85
CA ALA A 296 3.78 -5.56 -28.28
C ALA A 296 4.81 -4.69 -29.02
N LEU A 297 4.93 -3.42 -28.62
CA LEU A 297 5.90 -2.48 -29.18
C LEU A 297 7.35 -2.85 -28.80
N THR A 298 7.58 -3.36 -27.61
CA THR A 298 8.89 -3.84 -27.15
C THR A 298 9.30 -5.08 -27.96
N HIS A 299 8.41 -6.05 -28.16
CA HIS A 299 8.67 -7.21 -29.00
C HIS A 299 8.98 -6.82 -30.47
N SER A 300 8.38 -5.74 -30.93
CA SER A 300 8.63 -5.20 -32.28
C SER A 300 9.87 -4.30 -32.37
N GLN A 301 10.68 -4.23 -31.30
CA GLN A 301 11.90 -3.42 -31.21
C GLN A 301 11.65 -1.91 -31.42
N LEU A 302 10.48 -1.42 -31.03
CA LEU A 302 10.13 0.00 -31.09
C LEU A 302 10.27 0.70 -29.74
N LEU A 303 10.28 -0.06 -28.65
CA LEU A 303 10.44 0.45 -27.28
C LEU A 303 11.54 -0.30 -26.54
N THR A 304 12.13 0.38 -25.57
CA THR A 304 12.98 -0.20 -24.53
C THR A 304 12.64 0.43 -23.20
N ASP A 305 12.99 -0.22 -22.07
CA ASP A 305 12.91 0.41 -20.76
C ASP A 305 13.81 1.66 -20.75
N ALA A 306 13.31 2.77 -20.22
CA ALA A 306 14.13 3.93 -19.93
C ALA A 306 15.10 3.57 -18.79
N VAL A 307 16.39 3.81 -19.02
CA VAL A 307 17.39 3.65 -17.96
C VAL A 307 17.12 4.75 -16.91
N GLY A 308 16.73 4.34 -15.71
CA GLY A 308 16.46 5.24 -14.58
C GLY A 308 17.70 5.52 -13.76
#